data_395167da59b7b7f413c5fbaa272a2659
#
_entry.id   395167da59b7b7f413c5fbaa272a2659
#
_cell.length_a   1.000
_cell.length_b   1.000
_cell.length_c   1.000
_cell.angle_alpha   90.00
_cell.angle_beta   90.00
_cell.angle_gamma   90.00
#
_symmetry.space_group_name_H-M   'P 1'
#
loop_
_entity.id
_entity.type
_entity.pdbx_description
1 polymer ?
#
loop_
_entity_poly.entity_id
_entity_poly.type
_entity_poly.pdbx_seq_one_letter_code
_entity_poly.pdbx_strand_id
1 'polypeptide(L)'
;MVYNYNVVAEAMEKADKKINDTLQPILQDFKKETRKILNLLDKVCYTFNNEEEKNELIKKFEEAIKIRDNSKYADYIYMSYEICGSKFFMVDCYVINKVLFATEQRNKIAQNITIEL
;
A
#
# COMPACT_ATOMS: atom_id res chain seq x y z
N MET A 1 -30.43 5.16 -31.60
CA MET A 1 -29.47 6.25 -31.34
C MET A 1 -28.07 5.72 -31.55
N VAL A 2 -27.29 6.42 -32.34
CA VAL A 2 -25.89 6.05 -32.59
C VAL A 2 -25.00 7.06 -31.85
N TYR A 3 -24.18 6.57 -30.91
CA TYR A 3 -23.21 7.40 -30.21
C TYR A 3 -22.00 7.65 -31.09
N ASN A 4 -21.55 8.89 -31.11
CA ASN A 4 -20.28 9.22 -31.75
C ASN A 4 -19.14 8.67 -30.91
N TYR A 5 -18.24 7.92 -31.53
CA TYR A 5 -17.06 7.33 -30.86
C TYR A 5 -16.22 8.39 -30.11
N ASN A 6 -16.01 9.57 -30.70
CA ASN A 6 -15.26 10.64 -30.09
C ASN A 6 -15.91 11.19 -28.83
N VAL A 7 -17.22 11.26 -28.76
CA VAL A 7 -17.97 11.69 -27.58
C VAL A 7 -17.79 10.68 -26.45
N VAL A 8 -17.86 9.39 -26.77
CA VAL A 8 -17.64 8.33 -25.79
C VAL A 8 -16.20 8.35 -25.29
N ALA A 9 -15.22 8.47 -26.17
CA ALA A 9 -13.80 8.53 -25.80
C ALA A 9 -13.50 9.72 -24.89
N GLU A 10 -14.04 10.91 -25.21
CA GLU A 10 -13.87 12.10 -24.36
C GLU A 10 -14.49 11.92 -22.99
N ALA A 11 -15.69 11.33 -22.90
CA ALA A 11 -16.34 11.05 -21.63
C ALA A 11 -15.53 10.08 -20.77
N MET A 12 -14.95 9.04 -21.38
CA MET A 12 -14.08 8.08 -20.69
C MET A 12 -12.80 8.73 -20.19
N GLU A 13 -12.18 9.60 -20.99
CA GLU A 13 -10.98 10.35 -20.59
C GLU A 13 -11.25 11.26 -19.39
N LYS A 14 -12.38 11.95 -19.39
CA LYS A 14 -12.81 12.79 -18.26
C LYS A 14 -13.05 11.96 -17.00
N ALA A 15 -13.68 10.81 -17.15
CA ALA A 15 -13.91 9.89 -16.03
C ALA A 15 -12.59 9.38 -15.46
N ASP A 16 -11.65 8.96 -16.30
CA ASP A 16 -10.34 8.49 -15.89
C ASP A 16 -9.53 9.58 -15.17
N LYS A 17 -9.57 10.80 -15.69
CA LYS A 17 -8.92 11.94 -15.05
C LYS A 17 -9.50 12.20 -13.66
N LYS A 18 -10.81 12.18 -13.51
CA LYS A 18 -11.49 12.38 -12.24
C LYS A 18 -11.14 11.28 -11.24
N ILE A 19 -11.06 10.03 -11.68
CA ILE A 19 -10.63 8.91 -10.87
C ILE A 19 -9.20 9.14 -10.38
N ASN A 20 -8.29 9.48 -11.29
CA ASN A 20 -6.89 9.68 -10.96
C ASN A 20 -6.67 10.87 -10.02
N ASP A 21 -7.35 11.99 -10.27
CA ASP A 21 -7.26 13.19 -9.42
C ASP A 21 -7.78 12.92 -8.00
N THR A 22 -8.82 12.12 -7.88
CA THR A 22 -9.39 11.72 -6.58
C THR A 22 -8.49 10.70 -5.88
N LEU A 23 -7.89 9.78 -6.62
CA LEU A 23 -7.05 8.71 -6.09
C LEU A 23 -5.70 9.20 -5.56
N GLN A 24 -5.08 10.19 -6.22
CA GLN A 24 -3.72 10.63 -5.87
C GLN A 24 -3.54 11.07 -4.41
N PRO A 25 -4.41 11.91 -3.82
CA PRO A 25 -4.27 12.26 -2.41
C PRO A 25 -4.38 11.05 -1.47
N ILE A 26 -5.23 10.09 -1.81
CA ILE A 26 -5.43 8.87 -1.04
C ILE A 26 -4.16 8.01 -1.09
N LEU A 27 -3.54 7.87 -2.27
CA LEU A 27 -2.28 7.16 -2.44
C LEU A 27 -1.13 7.82 -1.69
N GLN A 28 -1.07 9.15 -1.70
CA GLN A 28 -0.04 9.89 -0.97
C GLN A 28 -0.17 9.69 0.54
N ASP A 29 -1.36 9.69 1.06
CA ASP A 29 -1.63 9.46 2.47
C ASP A 29 -1.26 8.01 2.88
N PHE A 30 -1.66 7.03 2.07
CA PHE A 30 -1.26 5.64 2.24
C PHE A 30 0.26 5.48 2.24
N LYS A 31 0.94 6.10 1.27
CA LYS A 31 2.39 6.09 1.17
C LYS A 31 3.06 6.70 2.41
N LYS A 32 2.52 7.80 2.90
CA LYS A 32 3.04 8.48 4.09
C LYS A 32 2.97 7.58 5.33
N GLU A 33 1.83 6.92 5.55
CA GLU A 33 1.66 6.01 6.69
C GLU A 33 2.52 4.76 6.56
N THR A 34 2.60 4.20 5.36
CA THR A 34 3.43 3.01 5.12
C THR A 34 4.92 3.32 5.29
N ARG A 35 5.34 4.53 4.93
CA ARG A 35 6.74 4.96 5.07
C ARG A 35 7.22 4.98 6.51
N LYS A 36 6.35 5.20 7.48
CA LYS A 36 6.72 5.11 8.91
C LYS A 36 7.24 3.72 9.25
N ILE A 37 6.60 2.69 8.72
CA ILE A 37 7.00 1.29 8.90
C ILE A 37 8.29 1.00 8.13
N LEU A 38 8.36 1.43 6.88
CA LEU A 38 9.53 1.22 6.04
C LEU A 38 10.78 1.88 6.61
N ASN A 39 10.66 3.10 7.15
CA ASN A 39 11.77 3.81 7.76
C ASN A 39 12.28 3.09 9.01
N LEU A 40 11.37 2.49 9.79
CA LEU A 40 11.74 1.71 10.96
C LEU A 40 12.51 0.45 10.57
N LEU A 41 12.14 -0.19 9.46
CA LEU A 41 12.71 -1.45 9.01
C LEU A 41 13.86 -1.30 8.00
N ASP A 42 14.07 -0.12 7.46
CA ASP A 42 15.05 0.13 6.38
C ASP A 42 16.49 -0.20 6.77
N LYS A 43 16.83 -0.01 8.05
CA LYS A 43 18.18 -0.29 8.59
C LYS A 43 18.28 -1.63 9.32
N VAL A 44 17.26 -2.46 9.19
CA VAL A 44 17.24 -3.75 9.87
C VAL A 44 18.12 -4.74 9.12
N CYS A 45 19.08 -5.32 9.85
CA CYS A 45 19.82 -6.47 9.35
C CYS A 45 18.96 -7.72 9.53
N TYR A 46 18.75 -8.47 8.46
CA TYR A 46 17.91 -9.69 8.49
C TYR A 46 18.62 -10.92 9.02
N THR A 47 19.86 -10.75 9.52
CA THR A 47 20.62 -11.82 10.13
C THR A 47 21.01 -11.42 11.56
N PHE A 48 21.11 -12.40 12.43
CA PHE A 48 21.56 -12.20 13.79
C PHE A 48 22.54 -13.32 14.19
N ASN A 49 23.48 -12.98 15.06
CA ASN A 49 24.53 -13.89 15.49
C ASN A 49 24.32 -14.41 16.93
N ASN A 50 23.45 -13.77 17.70
CA ASN A 50 23.20 -14.13 19.09
C ASN A 50 21.75 -13.78 19.47
N GLU A 51 21.34 -14.21 20.67
CA GLU A 51 19.99 -13.98 21.19
C GLU A 51 19.68 -12.50 21.40
N GLU A 52 20.66 -11.70 21.77
CA GLU A 52 20.48 -10.27 21.98
C GLU A 52 20.12 -9.54 20.69
N GLU A 53 20.85 -9.80 19.62
CA GLU A 53 20.56 -9.26 18.28
C GLU A 53 19.20 -9.73 17.77
N LYS A 54 18.87 -11.00 18.01
CA LYS A 54 17.57 -11.56 17.65
C LYS A 54 16.43 -10.82 18.36
N ASN A 55 16.58 -10.58 19.67
CA ASN A 55 15.55 -9.89 20.45
C ASN A 55 15.36 -8.44 20.01
N GLU A 56 16.44 -7.74 19.64
CA GLU A 56 16.37 -6.39 19.10
C GLU A 56 15.61 -6.36 17.77
N LEU A 57 15.87 -7.33 16.91
CA LEU A 57 15.20 -7.47 15.62
C LEU A 57 13.70 -7.72 15.81
N ILE A 58 13.35 -8.63 16.70
CA ILE A 58 11.95 -8.92 17.05
C ILE A 58 11.24 -7.67 17.58
N LYS A 59 11.88 -6.89 18.44
CA LYS A 59 11.30 -5.64 18.95
C LYS A 59 10.97 -4.65 17.84
N LYS A 60 11.84 -4.51 16.84
CA LYS A 60 11.57 -3.63 15.70
C LYS A 60 10.35 -4.08 14.88
N PHE A 61 10.23 -5.39 14.68
CA PHE A 61 9.05 -5.93 13.99
C PHE A 61 7.78 -5.75 14.82
N GLU A 62 7.86 -5.91 16.13
CA GLU A 62 6.71 -5.66 17.02
C GLU A 62 6.28 -4.19 16.97
N GLU A 63 7.21 -3.25 16.96
CA GLU A 63 6.92 -1.82 16.79
C GLU A 63 6.28 -1.53 15.44
N ALA A 64 6.79 -2.13 14.38
CA ALA A 64 6.23 -1.99 13.03
C ALA A 64 4.80 -2.54 12.96
N ILE A 65 4.54 -3.66 13.62
CA ILE A 65 3.19 -4.25 13.72
C ILE A 65 2.24 -3.30 14.45
N LYS A 66 2.68 -2.67 15.54
CA LYS A 66 1.86 -1.70 16.27
C LYS A 66 1.53 -0.48 15.41
N ILE A 67 2.50 0.04 14.66
CA ILE A 67 2.26 1.16 13.74
C ILE A 67 1.24 0.77 12.69
N ARG A 68 1.37 -0.43 12.12
CA ARG A 68 0.41 -0.96 11.15
C ARG A 68 -0.98 -1.05 11.73
N ASP A 69 -1.13 -1.67 12.88
CA ASP A 69 -2.44 -1.94 13.49
C ASP A 69 -3.17 -0.65 13.90
N ASN A 70 -2.43 0.41 14.16
CA ASN A 70 -2.98 1.73 14.47
C ASN A 70 -3.23 2.58 13.22
N SER A 71 -2.83 2.12 12.04
CA SER A 71 -3.05 2.84 10.78
C SER A 71 -4.46 2.60 10.26
N LYS A 72 -5.07 3.64 9.68
CA LYS A 72 -6.34 3.50 8.97
C LYS A 72 -6.23 2.63 7.71
N TYR A 73 -5.00 2.33 7.27
CA TYR A 73 -4.73 1.46 6.12
C TYR A 73 -4.20 0.09 6.54
N ALA A 74 -4.47 -0.33 7.77
CA ALA A 74 -3.94 -1.59 8.31
C ALA A 74 -4.22 -2.80 7.42
N ASP A 75 -5.39 -2.88 6.82
CA ASP A 75 -5.79 -3.98 5.95
C ASP A 75 -4.95 -4.08 4.66
N TYR A 76 -4.27 -2.99 4.30
CA TYR A 76 -3.45 -2.90 3.09
C TYR A 76 -1.96 -2.93 3.38
N ILE A 77 -1.58 -2.88 4.65
CA ILE A 77 -0.17 -2.93 5.04
C ILE A 77 0.11 -4.36 5.50
N TYR A 78 0.55 -5.17 4.56
CA TYR A 78 0.89 -6.56 4.83
C TYR A 78 2.34 -6.68 5.27
N MET A 79 2.56 -7.40 6.35
CA MET A 79 3.90 -7.73 6.82
C MET A 79 3.98 -9.23 7.02
N SER A 80 4.99 -9.83 6.42
CA SER A 80 5.30 -11.23 6.62
C SER A 80 6.76 -11.37 7.00
N TYR A 81 7.04 -12.20 7.98
CA TYR A 81 8.40 -12.52 8.38
C TYR A 81 8.51 -14.00 8.70
N GLU A 82 9.69 -14.52 8.49
CA GLU A 82 10.05 -15.89 8.83
C GLU A 82 11.38 -15.88 9.56
N ILE A 83 11.46 -16.61 10.66
CA ILE A 83 12.70 -16.86 11.37
C ILE A 83 13.14 -18.26 11.01
N CYS A 84 14.30 -18.38 10.36
CA CYS A 84 14.88 -19.65 9.98
C CYS A 84 16.34 -19.70 10.45
N GLY A 85 16.63 -20.48 11.48
CA GLY A 85 17.94 -20.52 12.09
C GLY A 85 18.35 -19.15 12.63
N SER A 86 19.36 -18.53 12.00
CA SER A 86 19.85 -17.19 12.33
C SER A 86 19.39 -16.11 11.34
N LYS A 87 18.37 -16.39 10.54
CA LYS A 87 17.89 -15.45 9.51
C LYS A 87 16.46 -15.01 9.81
N PHE A 88 16.20 -13.76 9.49
CA PHE A 88 14.92 -13.13 9.65
C PHE A 88 14.52 -12.52 8.31
N PHE A 89 13.37 -12.92 7.78
CA PHE A 89 12.92 -12.48 6.47
C PHE A 89 11.66 -11.62 6.57
N MET A 90 11.64 -10.54 5.83
CA MET A 90 10.45 -9.73 5.59
C MET A 90 10.12 -9.78 4.11
N VAL A 91 8.88 -10.05 3.80
CA VAL A 91 8.39 -9.91 2.42
C VAL A 91 8.22 -8.43 2.12
N ASP A 92 8.71 -7.99 0.97
CA ASP A 92 8.48 -6.64 0.49
C ASP A 92 7.00 -6.47 0.15
N CYS A 93 6.26 -5.98 1.13
CA CYS A 93 4.82 -5.85 1.03
C CYS A 93 4.37 -4.49 0.52
N TYR A 94 5.27 -3.52 0.45
CA TYR A 94 4.89 -2.17 0.02
C TYR A 94 4.39 -2.13 -1.42
N VAL A 95 5.15 -2.72 -2.33
CA VAL A 95 4.81 -2.71 -3.76
C VAL A 95 3.52 -3.48 -4.02
N ILE A 96 3.41 -4.68 -3.43
CA ILE A 96 2.24 -5.55 -3.59
C ILE A 96 0.99 -4.86 -3.03
N ASN A 97 1.07 -4.36 -1.82
CA ASN A 97 -0.09 -3.73 -1.16
C ASN A 97 -0.45 -2.39 -1.77
N LYS A 98 0.50 -1.64 -2.31
CA LYS A 98 0.22 -0.41 -3.05
C LYS A 98 -0.64 -0.70 -4.28
N VAL A 99 -0.32 -1.76 -5.01
CA VAL A 99 -1.10 -2.16 -6.20
C VAL A 99 -2.51 -2.59 -5.80
N LEU A 100 -2.64 -3.45 -4.79
CA LEU A 100 -3.94 -3.91 -4.29
C LEU A 100 -4.79 -2.75 -3.77
N PHE A 101 -4.20 -1.90 -2.96
CA PHE A 101 -4.86 -0.72 -2.42
C PHE A 101 -5.32 0.22 -3.53
N ALA A 102 -4.44 0.53 -4.47
CA ALA A 102 -4.76 1.42 -5.58
C ALA A 102 -5.90 0.87 -6.43
N THR A 103 -5.90 -0.43 -6.71
CA THR A 103 -6.95 -1.09 -7.47
C THR A 103 -8.29 -1.00 -6.75
N GLU A 104 -8.31 -1.31 -5.46
CA GLU A 104 -9.54 -1.25 -4.67
C GLU A 104 -10.09 0.18 -4.58
N GLN A 105 -9.24 1.16 -4.28
CA GLN A 105 -9.65 2.56 -4.20
C GLN A 105 -10.12 3.09 -5.56
N ARG A 106 -9.43 2.73 -6.62
CA ARG A 106 -9.84 3.09 -7.97
C ARG A 106 -11.24 2.55 -8.30
N ASN A 107 -11.51 1.31 -7.94
CA ASN A 107 -12.81 0.69 -8.16
C ASN A 107 -13.92 1.38 -7.35
N LYS A 108 -13.65 1.73 -6.10
CA LYS A 108 -14.60 2.46 -5.25
C LYS A 108 -14.91 3.85 -5.82
N ILE A 109 -13.90 4.56 -6.28
CA ILE A 109 -14.06 5.89 -6.90
C ILE A 109 -14.84 5.77 -8.19
N ALA A 110 -14.51 4.79 -9.03
CA ALA A 110 -15.18 4.56 -10.32
C ALA A 110 -16.67 4.29 -10.17
N GLN A 111 -17.09 3.59 -9.11
CA GLN A 111 -18.50 3.31 -8.84
C GLN A 111 -19.32 4.58 -8.58
N ASN A 112 -18.67 5.66 -8.14
CA ASN A 112 -19.33 6.93 -7.83
C ASN A 112 -19.25 7.96 -8.97
N ILE A 113 -18.68 7.57 -10.12
CA ILE A 113 -18.52 8.46 -11.26
C ILE A 113 -19.54 8.10 -12.33
N THR A 114 -20.35 9.07 -12.71
CA THR A 114 -21.29 8.95 -13.80
C THR A 114 -20.63 9.47 -15.07
N ILE A 115 -20.67 8.67 -16.14
CA ILE A 115 -20.20 9.07 -17.46
C ILE A 115 -21.36 9.74 -18.19
N GLU A 116 -21.19 11.01 -18.52
CA GLU A 116 -22.15 11.76 -19.31
C GLU A 116 -21.76 11.71 -20.79
N LEU A 117 -22.64 11.19 -21.58
CA LEU A 117 -22.51 11.13 -23.05
C LEU A 117 -23.33 12.27 -23.70
#